data_0e13b2e2cba15fe856da4682c3ade54e
#
_entry.id   0e13b2e2cba15fe856da4682c3ade54e
#
_cell.length_a   1.000
_cell.length_b   1.000
_cell.length_c   1.000
_cell.angle_alpha   90.00
_cell.angle_beta   90.00
_cell.angle_gamma   90.00
#
_symmetry.space_group_name_H-M   'P 1'
#
loop_
_entity.id
_entity.type
_entity.pdbx_description
1 polymer ?
#
loop_
_entity_poly.entity_id
_entity_poly.type
_entity_poly.pdbx_seq_one_letter_code
_entity_poly.pdbx_strand_id
1 'polypeptide(L)'
;METLLADRRVHTICEEAMCPNIGECFSQNVATFMILGTICTRACTFCAVSRGVPLALNPYEPENIANTVKHLGLRHVVITSSTRDDLNDGGAEHFCKTVNAIKSMDDTITVELLIPDMKENALALQRVANSGAEIIGHNIETVPRLYHVRKGSDYERSLRVLKQLSDLNPAVSTKSGIMLGFGERDDEVMALMQDLLDANCKYLSIGQYLAPSSKYEPVVEYAEPKRFEYLRNRGMEMGFKYIKSSPYTRSSYMAHEYLEG
;
A
#
# COMPACT_ATOMS: atom_id res chain seq x y z
N MET A 1 7.11 20.81 1.03
CA MET A 1 6.69 19.59 0.33
C MET A 1 5.60 19.87 -0.70
N GLU A 2 4.41 20.36 -0.36
CA GLU A 2 3.27 20.58 -1.27
C GLU A 2 3.61 21.38 -2.53
N THR A 3 4.27 22.54 -2.39
CA THR A 3 4.70 23.37 -3.54
C THR A 3 5.60 22.59 -4.49
N LEU A 4 6.56 21.80 -3.95
CA LEU A 4 7.47 20.99 -4.75
C LEU A 4 6.74 19.91 -5.54
N LEU A 5 5.77 19.23 -4.91
CA LEU A 5 4.97 18.19 -5.56
C LEU A 5 4.11 18.77 -6.70
N ALA A 6 3.45 19.90 -6.43
CA ALA A 6 2.64 20.61 -7.43
C ALA A 6 3.47 21.06 -8.64
N ASP A 7 4.64 21.71 -8.41
CA ASP A 7 5.53 22.17 -9.47
C ASP A 7 6.03 21.03 -10.36
N ARG A 8 6.19 19.83 -9.78
CA ARG A 8 6.66 18.62 -10.48
C ARG A 8 5.54 17.76 -11.03
N ARG A 9 4.26 18.14 -10.81
CA ARG A 9 3.07 17.36 -11.21
C ARG A 9 3.13 15.92 -10.68
N VAL A 10 3.49 15.77 -9.42
CA VAL A 10 3.56 14.50 -8.70
C VAL A 10 2.47 14.47 -7.64
N HIS A 11 1.74 13.37 -7.54
CA HIS A 11 0.68 13.16 -6.56
C HIS A 11 1.16 12.27 -5.42
N THR A 12 0.54 12.44 -4.25
CA THR A 12 0.78 11.58 -3.08
C THR A 12 -0.54 11.00 -2.57
N ILE A 13 -0.50 9.74 -2.14
CA ILE A 13 -1.66 9.15 -1.44
C ILE A 13 -1.90 9.85 -0.10
N CYS A 14 -0.90 10.52 0.45
CA CYS A 14 -1.02 11.29 1.69
C CYS A 14 -2.05 12.41 1.56
N GLU A 15 -2.05 13.12 0.42
CA GLU A 15 -3.01 14.16 0.09
C GLU A 15 -4.35 13.55 -0.36
N GLU A 16 -4.32 12.64 -1.35
CA GLU A 16 -5.52 12.09 -1.97
C GLU A 16 -6.38 11.24 -1.01
N ALA A 17 -5.77 10.59 -0.02
CA ALA A 17 -6.47 9.81 1.00
C ALA A 17 -6.72 10.59 2.30
N MET A 18 -6.42 11.89 2.36
CA MET A 18 -6.59 12.73 3.56
C MET A 18 -5.89 12.13 4.78
N CYS A 19 -4.63 11.71 4.63
CA CYS A 19 -3.88 11.01 5.66
C CYS A 19 -3.67 11.89 6.91
N PRO A 20 -4.02 11.43 8.12
CA PRO A 20 -3.85 12.23 9.33
C PRO A 20 -2.38 12.47 9.71
N ASN A 21 -1.44 11.68 9.18
CA ASN A 21 -0.01 11.77 9.48
C ASN A 21 0.74 12.73 8.52
N ILE A 22 0.03 13.40 7.58
CA ILE A 22 0.68 14.17 6.50
C ILE A 22 1.63 15.24 7.03
N GLY A 23 1.24 15.95 8.10
CA GLY A 23 2.07 17.00 8.69
C GLY A 23 3.39 16.47 9.24
N GLU A 24 3.35 15.36 9.97
CA GLU A 24 4.54 14.69 10.50
C GLU A 24 5.42 14.14 9.37
N CYS A 25 4.86 13.36 8.46
CA CYS A 25 5.60 12.77 7.36
C CYS A 25 6.26 13.82 6.48
N PHE A 26 5.53 14.87 6.10
CA PHE A 26 6.07 15.93 5.24
C PHE A 26 7.15 16.77 5.92
N SER A 27 7.08 16.94 7.26
CA SER A 27 8.15 17.60 8.02
C SER A 27 9.46 16.81 8.02
N GLN A 28 9.38 15.49 7.83
CA GLN A 28 10.51 14.56 7.76
C GLN A 28 10.91 14.21 6.33
N ASN A 29 10.38 14.90 5.32
CA ASN A 29 10.55 14.59 3.90
C ASN A 29 10.11 13.15 3.52
N VAL A 30 9.11 12.59 4.22
CA VAL A 30 8.53 11.29 3.91
C VAL A 30 7.22 11.49 3.14
N ALA A 31 7.10 10.86 1.99
CA ALA A 31 5.87 10.85 1.20
C ALA A 31 5.68 9.50 0.49
N THR A 32 4.43 9.10 0.30
CA THR A 32 4.08 7.95 -0.55
C THR A 32 3.56 8.47 -1.87
N PHE A 33 4.32 8.23 -2.93
CA PHE A 33 3.95 8.71 -4.26
C PHE A 33 2.80 7.90 -4.83
N MET A 34 1.86 8.59 -5.46
CA MET A 34 0.71 7.99 -6.12
C MET A 34 0.82 8.16 -7.63
N ILE A 35 0.86 7.05 -8.35
CA ILE A 35 0.95 6.99 -9.80
C ILE A 35 -0.38 6.61 -10.45
N LEU A 36 -0.45 6.66 -11.78
CA LEU A 36 -1.61 6.32 -12.61
C LEU A 36 -2.77 7.32 -12.47
N GLY A 37 -2.47 8.53 -11.99
CA GLY A 37 -3.45 9.58 -11.72
C GLY A 37 -4.21 9.41 -10.41
N THR A 38 -5.13 10.34 -10.13
CA THR A 38 -5.81 10.47 -8.83
C THR A 38 -7.23 9.91 -8.81
N ILE A 39 -7.72 9.31 -9.91
CA ILE A 39 -9.08 8.78 -10.02
C ILE A 39 -9.04 7.25 -10.01
N CYS A 40 -9.76 6.65 -9.04
CA CYS A 40 -9.86 5.20 -8.88
C CYS A 40 -11.10 4.65 -9.59
N THR A 41 -10.97 3.49 -10.23
CA THR A 41 -12.10 2.77 -10.85
C THR A 41 -12.96 1.99 -9.86
N ARG A 42 -12.49 1.86 -8.60
CA ARG A 42 -13.20 1.12 -7.52
C ARG A 42 -13.81 2.07 -6.49
N ALA A 43 -14.68 1.50 -5.64
CA ALA A 43 -15.52 2.28 -4.74
C ALA A 43 -15.47 1.76 -3.29
N CYS A 44 -14.27 1.49 -2.75
CA CYS A 44 -14.11 1.10 -1.35
C CYS A 44 -14.75 2.15 -0.43
N THR A 45 -15.60 1.72 0.52
CA THR A 45 -16.43 2.65 1.31
C THR A 45 -15.62 3.47 2.31
N PHE A 46 -14.42 3.04 2.65
CA PHE A 46 -13.51 3.69 3.59
C PHE A 46 -12.53 4.68 2.94
N CYS A 47 -12.38 4.64 1.60
CA CYS A 47 -11.27 5.31 0.90
C CYS A 47 -11.69 6.69 0.38
N ALA A 48 -10.89 7.73 0.67
CA ALA A 48 -11.14 9.10 0.24
C ALA A 48 -10.69 9.40 -1.19
N VAL A 49 -9.90 8.53 -1.82
CA VAL A 49 -9.45 8.71 -3.22
C VAL A 49 -10.65 8.90 -4.14
N SER A 50 -10.57 9.91 -5.00
CA SER A 50 -11.61 10.26 -5.96
C SER A 50 -11.97 9.08 -6.86
N ARG A 51 -13.26 8.94 -7.19
CA ARG A 51 -13.82 7.83 -8.00
C ARG A 51 -14.36 8.35 -9.32
N GLY A 52 -14.21 7.56 -10.37
CA GLY A 52 -14.77 7.95 -11.66
C GLY A 52 -14.05 7.32 -12.85
N VAL A 53 -14.12 8.00 -13.97
CA VAL A 53 -13.40 7.62 -15.20
C VAL A 53 -12.00 8.26 -15.14
N PRO A 54 -10.93 7.46 -15.06
CA PRO A 54 -9.58 8.00 -15.00
C PRO A 54 -9.16 8.68 -16.31
N LEU A 55 -8.24 9.63 -16.19
CA LEU A 55 -7.60 10.26 -17.35
C LEU A 55 -6.55 9.33 -17.98
N ALA A 56 -6.09 9.69 -19.18
CA ALA A 56 -4.96 9.05 -19.82
C ALA A 56 -3.70 9.13 -18.94
N LEU A 57 -2.84 8.13 -19.03
CA LEU A 57 -1.59 8.10 -18.27
C LEU A 57 -0.67 9.23 -18.71
N ASN A 58 -0.02 9.86 -17.73
CA ASN A 58 1.04 10.82 -17.99
C ASN A 58 2.35 10.06 -18.30
N PRO A 59 2.88 10.09 -19.53
CA PRO A 59 4.10 9.35 -19.86
C PRO A 59 5.35 9.85 -19.13
N TYR A 60 5.32 11.09 -18.60
CA TYR A 60 6.44 11.72 -17.88
C TYR A 60 6.36 11.48 -16.35
N GLU A 61 5.31 10.86 -15.84
CA GLU A 61 5.12 10.63 -14.40
C GLU A 61 6.29 9.84 -13.78
N PRO A 62 6.81 8.75 -14.38
CA PRO A 62 7.97 8.03 -13.86
C PRO A 62 9.21 8.91 -13.66
N GLU A 63 9.55 9.73 -14.65
CA GLU A 63 10.70 10.64 -14.60
C GLU A 63 10.49 11.76 -13.55
N ASN A 64 9.28 12.31 -13.47
CA ASN A 64 8.93 13.33 -12.49
C ASN A 64 9.09 12.82 -11.06
N ILE A 65 8.66 11.57 -10.80
CA ILE A 65 8.84 10.91 -9.50
C ILE A 65 10.31 10.69 -9.20
N ALA A 66 11.08 10.10 -10.13
CA ALA A 66 12.51 9.87 -9.95
C ALA A 66 13.25 11.17 -9.62
N ASN A 67 12.98 12.25 -10.36
CA ASN A 67 13.55 13.58 -10.09
C ASN A 67 13.14 14.16 -8.74
N THR A 68 11.91 13.87 -8.28
CA THR A 68 11.43 14.29 -6.96
C THR A 68 12.12 13.52 -5.85
N VAL A 69 12.26 12.21 -5.99
CA VAL A 69 13.00 11.32 -5.09
C VAL A 69 14.43 11.80 -4.89
N LYS A 70 15.12 12.12 -6.00
CA LYS A 70 16.49 12.67 -5.97
C LYS A 70 16.55 13.99 -5.23
N HIS A 71 15.62 14.91 -5.53
CA HIS A 71 15.60 16.24 -4.92
C HIS A 71 15.39 16.16 -3.40
N LEU A 72 14.54 15.23 -2.95
CA LEU A 72 14.28 14.99 -1.53
C LEU A 72 15.36 14.16 -0.82
N GLY A 73 16.30 13.58 -1.56
CA GLY A 73 17.37 12.74 -1.01
C GLY A 73 16.85 11.45 -0.36
N LEU A 74 15.74 10.89 -0.88
CA LEU A 74 15.12 9.70 -0.29
C LEU A 74 15.98 8.46 -0.53
N ARG A 75 16.09 7.62 0.49
CA ARG A 75 16.77 6.31 0.44
C ARG A 75 15.79 5.14 0.39
N HIS A 76 14.57 5.37 0.83
CA HIS A 76 13.45 4.43 0.74
C HIS A 76 12.24 5.16 0.16
N VAL A 77 11.65 4.59 -0.86
CA VAL A 77 10.54 5.21 -1.61
C VAL A 77 9.38 4.26 -1.69
N VAL A 78 8.20 4.72 -1.30
CA VAL A 78 6.95 3.96 -1.46
C VAL A 78 6.15 4.53 -2.63
N ILE A 79 5.82 3.66 -3.58
CA ILE A 79 5.00 3.96 -4.75
C ILE A 79 3.70 3.19 -4.65
N THR A 80 2.59 3.90 -4.75
CA THR A 80 1.26 3.29 -4.83
C THR A 80 0.47 3.84 -6.02
N SER A 81 -0.74 3.36 -6.22
CA SER A 81 -1.61 3.87 -7.28
C SER A 81 -3.08 3.86 -6.89
N SER A 82 -3.89 4.62 -7.63
CA SER A 82 -5.31 4.31 -7.77
C SER A 82 -5.49 2.97 -8.50
N THR A 83 -6.62 2.26 -8.25
CA THR A 83 -6.94 1.09 -9.07
C THR A 83 -7.37 1.52 -10.46
N ARG A 84 -6.81 0.89 -11.48
CA ARG A 84 -7.02 1.16 -12.90
C ARG A 84 -7.52 -0.11 -13.60
N ASP A 85 -8.75 -0.55 -13.24
CA ASP A 85 -9.41 -1.70 -13.86
C ASP A 85 -9.77 -1.47 -15.35
N ASP A 86 -9.60 -0.25 -15.83
CA ASP A 86 -9.73 0.18 -17.22
C ASP A 86 -8.48 -0.13 -18.07
N LEU A 87 -7.34 -0.38 -17.44
CA LEU A 87 -6.11 -0.79 -18.11
C LEU A 87 -6.00 -2.33 -18.16
N ASN A 88 -5.56 -2.85 -19.30
CA ASN A 88 -5.45 -4.30 -19.51
C ASN A 88 -4.48 -4.99 -18.54
N ASP A 89 -3.46 -4.28 -18.10
CA ASP A 89 -2.44 -4.77 -17.15
C ASP A 89 -2.58 -4.17 -15.74
N GLY A 90 -3.69 -3.45 -15.46
CA GLY A 90 -3.90 -2.77 -14.19
C GLY A 90 -2.84 -1.71 -13.85
N GLY A 91 -2.01 -1.30 -14.82
CA GLY A 91 -0.93 -0.33 -14.65
C GLY A 91 0.44 -0.94 -14.36
N ALA A 92 0.61 -2.25 -14.47
CA ALA A 92 1.86 -2.95 -14.17
C ALA A 92 3.07 -2.39 -14.93
N GLU A 93 2.91 -2.09 -16.23
CA GLU A 93 3.99 -1.49 -17.03
C GLU A 93 4.42 -0.13 -16.49
N HIS A 94 3.48 0.69 -16.02
CA HIS A 94 3.78 2.00 -15.48
C HIS A 94 4.50 1.94 -14.13
N PHE A 95 4.13 0.97 -13.25
CA PHE A 95 4.90 0.65 -12.05
C PHE A 95 6.36 0.30 -12.39
N CYS A 96 6.57 -0.60 -13.36
CA CYS A 96 7.92 -0.99 -13.79
C CYS A 96 8.71 0.19 -14.35
N LYS A 97 8.09 1.06 -15.16
CA LYS A 97 8.75 2.29 -15.67
C LYS A 97 9.18 3.20 -14.52
N THR A 98 8.34 3.34 -13.48
CA THR A 98 8.64 4.18 -12.31
C THR A 98 9.81 3.61 -11.51
N VAL A 99 9.81 2.30 -11.22
CA VAL A 99 10.93 1.63 -10.55
C VAL A 99 12.22 1.80 -11.37
N ASN A 100 12.17 1.52 -12.67
CA ASN A 100 13.33 1.65 -13.56
C ASN A 100 13.88 3.08 -13.59
N ALA A 101 13.03 4.10 -13.63
CA ALA A 101 13.45 5.50 -13.60
C ALA A 101 14.20 5.84 -12.31
N ILE A 102 13.72 5.36 -11.15
CA ILE A 102 14.37 5.55 -9.85
C ILE A 102 15.70 4.79 -9.80
N LYS A 103 15.71 3.49 -10.13
CA LYS A 103 16.90 2.64 -10.07
C LYS A 103 18.00 3.05 -11.06
N SER A 104 17.61 3.55 -12.24
CA SER A 104 18.58 4.08 -13.22
C SER A 104 19.28 5.35 -12.72
N MET A 105 18.68 6.08 -11.81
CA MET A 105 19.25 7.29 -11.23
C MET A 105 20.17 6.95 -10.04
N ASP A 106 19.72 6.05 -9.16
CA ASP A 106 20.48 5.52 -8.03
C ASP A 106 19.92 4.14 -7.64
N ASP A 107 20.68 3.09 -7.92
CA ASP A 107 20.29 1.70 -7.68
C ASP A 107 20.29 1.32 -6.18
N THR A 108 20.89 2.14 -5.33
CA THR A 108 20.91 1.94 -3.88
C THR A 108 19.60 2.36 -3.20
N ILE A 109 18.73 3.09 -3.90
CA ILE A 109 17.43 3.49 -3.36
C ILE A 109 16.53 2.25 -3.27
N THR A 110 16.04 1.95 -2.07
CA THR A 110 15.03 0.91 -1.87
C THR A 110 13.67 1.37 -2.36
N VAL A 111 13.01 0.55 -3.18
CA VAL A 111 11.67 0.81 -3.69
C VAL A 111 10.68 -0.19 -3.12
N GLU A 112 9.65 0.32 -2.47
CA GLU A 112 8.47 -0.43 -2.05
C GLU A 112 7.29 -0.09 -2.97
N LEU A 113 6.63 -1.11 -3.49
CA LEU A 113 5.39 -0.97 -4.25
C LEU A 113 4.20 -1.38 -3.38
N LEU A 114 3.14 -0.58 -3.37
CA LEU A 114 1.83 -0.95 -2.85
C LEU A 114 0.85 -1.00 -4.03
N ILE A 115 0.57 -2.21 -4.51
CA ILE A 115 -0.18 -2.42 -5.75
C ILE A 115 -1.65 -2.79 -5.50
N PRO A 116 -2.58 -2.50 -6.44
CA PRO A 116 -3.89 -3.11 -6.49
C PRO A 116 -3.79 -4.61 -6.83
N ASP A 117 -4.89 -5.34 -6.75
CA ASP A 117 -4.90 -6.78 -7.09
C ASP A 117 -4.73 -7.08 -8.60
N MET A 118 -4.70 -6.06 -9.45
CA MET A 118 -4.56 -6.15 -10.91
C MET A 118 -5.49 -7.21 -11.52
N LYS A 119 -6.65 -7.48 -10.90
CA LYS A 119 -7.58 -8.58 -11.24
C LYS A 119 -6.88 -9.94 -11.37
N GLU A 120 -5.80 -10.14 -10.62
CA GLU A 120 -4.99 -11.37 -10.64
C GLU A 120 -4.43 -11.71 -12.05
N ASN A 121 -4.14 -10.68 -12.86
CA ASN A 121 -3.53 -10.86 -14.16
C ASN A 121 -2.09 -11.39 -14.01
N ALA A 122 -1.86 -12.64 -14.40
CA ALA A 122 -0.59 -13.32 -14.19
C ALA A 122 0.61 -12.60 -14.86
N LEU A 123 0.42 -12.06 -16.08
CA LEU A 123 1.49 -11.31 -16.77
C LEU A 123 1.80 -9.98 -16.08
N ALA A 124 0.77 -9.31 -15.58
CA ALA A 124 0.93 -8.07 -14.83
C ALA A 124 1.70 -8.32 -13.52
N LEU A 125 1.30 -9.35 -12.74
CA LEU A 125 1.97 -9.73 -11.50
C LEU A 125 3.42 -10.17 -11.75
N GLN A 126 3.67 -10.94 -12.81
CA GLN A 126 5.03 -11.33 -13.20
C GLN A 126 5.92 -10.12 -13.51
N ARG A 127 5.39 -9.12 -14.24
CA ARG A 127 6.12 -7.89 -14.53
C ARG A 127 6.47 -7.12 -13.27
N VAL A 128 5.49 -6.94 -12.37
CA VAL A 128 5.70 -6.22 -11.12
C VAL A 128 6.66 -6.97 -10.20
N ALA A 129 6.54 -8.29 -10.06
CA ALA A 129 7.44 -9.10 -9.25
C ALA A 129 8.91 -8.99 -9.72
N ASN A 130 9.14 -8.76 -11.02
CA ASN A 130 10.48 -8.62 -11.62
C ASN A 130 10.84 -7.15 -11.92
N SER A 131 10.15 -6.18 -11.33
CA SER A 131 10.39 -4.75 -11.56
C SER A 131 11.70 -4.22 -10.97
N GLY A 132 12.31 -4.94 -10.02
CA GLY A 132 13.46 -4.49 -9.25
C GLY A 132 13.09 -3.82 -7.92
N ALA A 133 11.82 -3.84 -7.52
CA ALA A 133 11.40 -3.41 -6.19
C ALA A 133 11.76 -4.47 -5.14
N GLU A 134 12.19 -4.05 -3.96
CA GLU A 134 12.59 -4.94 -2.85
C GLU A 134 11.39 -5.41 -2.02
N ILE A 135 10.36 -4.57 -1.90
CA ILE A 135 9.13 -4.89 -1.19
C ILE A 135 7.94 -4.67 -2.12
N ILE A 136 7.03 -5.63 -2.18
CA ILE A 136 5.78 -5.49 -2.92
C ILE A 136 4.61 -5.82 -2.00
N GLY A 137 3.79 -4.81 -1.73
CA GLY A 137 2.63 -4.91 -0.87
C GLY A 137 1.32 -4.96 -1.66
N HIS A 138 0.36 -5.68 -1.10
CA HIS A 138 -1.04 -5.59 -1.44
C HIS A 138 -1.86 -5.66 -0.14
N ASN A 139 -2.56 -4.58 0.19
CA ASN A 139 -3.32 -4.55 1.43
C ASN A 139 -4.56 -5.43 1.35
N ILE A 140 -4.79 -6.23 2.38
CA ILE A 140 -6.02 -7.01 2.55
C ILE A 140 -7.14 -6.20 3.23
N GLU A 141 -6.77 -5.13 3.94
CA GLU A 141 -7.57 -4.09 4.58
C GLU A 141 -8.38 -4.54 5.80
N THR A 142 -9.14 -5.63 5.73
CA THR A 142 -9.96 -6.12 6.84
C THR A 142 -10.27 -7.62 6.70
N VAL A 143 -10.95 -8.19 7.71
CA VAL A 143 -11.32 -9.61 7.80
C VAL A 143 -12.41 -10.01 6.79
N PRO A 144 -12.53 -11.30 6.42
CA PRO A 144 -13.48 -11.77 5.38
C PRO A 144 -14.92 -11.31 5.62
N ARG A 145 -15.43 -11.38 6.84
CA ARG A 145 -16.80 -10.98 7.20
C ARG A 145 -17.11 -9.52 6.85
N LEU A 146 -16.12 -8.65 6.91
CA LEU A 146 -16.23 -7.21 6.67
C LEU A 146 -15.79 -6.78 5.27
N TYR A 147 -15.46 -7.73 4.40
CA TYR A 147 -14.85 -7.43 3.10
C TYR A 147 -15.76 -6.66 2.13
N HIS A 148 -17.06 -6.56 2.44
CA HIS A 148 -18.02 -5.75 1.70
C HIS A 148 -17.65 -4.24 1.66
N VAL A 149 -16.83 -3.75 2.60
CA VAL A 149 -16.32 -2.37 2.60
C VAL A 149 -15.32 -2.12 1.45
N ARG A 150 -14.74 -3.19 0.89
CA ARG A 150 -13.76 -3.15 -0.18
C ARG A 150 -14.38 -3.51 -1.54
N LYS A 151 -15.32 -2.67 -2.00
CA LYS A 151 -16.09 -2.90 -3.21
C LYS A 151 -15.22 -3.10 -4.45
N GLY A 152 -15.47 -4.18 -5.19
CA GLY A 152 -14.73 -4.56 -6.40
C GLY A 152 -13.46 -5.37 -6.12
N SER A 153 -13.16 -5.64 -4.86
CA SER A 153 -12.07 -6.53 -4.43
C SER A 153 -12.63 -7.85 -3.90
N ASP A 154 -11.76 -8.84 -3.76
CA ASP A 154 -12.09 -10.16 -3.26
C ASP A 154 -10.99 -10.63 -2.30
N TYR A 155 -11.36 -11.22 -1.15
CA TYR A 155 -10.45 -11.60 -0.08
C TYR A 155 -9.46 -12.67 -0.54
N GLU A 156 -9.99 -13.75 -1.11
CA GLU A 156 -9.19 -14.88 -1.58
C GLU A 156 -8.25 -14.47 -2.72
N ARG A 157 -8.74 -13.59 -3.63
CA ARG A 157 -7.90 -13.03 -4.68
C ARG A 157 -6.75 -12.22 -4.12
N SER A 158 -6.98 -11.45 -3.05
CA SER A 158 -5.92 -10.67 -2.40
C SER A 158 -4.82 -11.56 -1.82
N LEU A 159 -5.18 -12.68 -1.21
CA LEU A 159 -4.22 -13.69 -0.72
C LEU A 159 -3.47 -14.35 -1.88
N ARG A 160 -4.18 -14.76 -2.95
CA ARG A 160 -3.53 -15.37 -4.12
C ARG A 160 -2.55 -14.40 -4.81
N VAL A 161 -2.85 -13.10 -4.86
CA VAL A 161 -1.93 -12.08 -5.39
C VAL A 161 -0.64 -12.04 -4.58
N LEU A 162 -0.72 -11.98 -3.24
CA LEU A 162 0.47 -11.99 -2.37
C LEU A 162 1.29 -13.26 -2.56
N LYS A 163 0.62 -14.42 -2.59
CA LYS A 163 1.28 -15.71 -2.82
C LYS A 163 1.98 -15.76 -4.17
N GLN A 164 1.30 -15.36 -5.25
CA GLN A 164 1.89 -15.33 -6.60
C GLN A 164 3.11 -14.42 -6.68
N LEU A 165 3.08 -13.23 -6.05
CA LEU A 165 4.24 -12.33 -6.01
C LEU A 165 5.46 -12.99 -5.34
N SER A 166 5.26 -13.68 -4.22
CA SER A 166 6.30 -14.43 -3.52
C SER A 166 6.83 -15.61 -4.33
N ASP A 167 5.95 -16.35 -5.01
CA ASP A 167 6.33 -17.51 -5.81
C ASP A 167 7.07 -17.10 -7.11
N LEU A 168 6.67 -15.97 -7.73
CA LEU A 168 7.27 -15.44 -8.96
C LEU A 168 8.68 -14.88 -8.74
N ASN A 169 8.92 -14.26 -7.58
CA ASN A 169 10.24 -13.75 -7.23
C ASN A 169 10.51 -13.88 -5.72
N PRO A 170 11.15 -14.95 -5.27
CA PRO A 170 11.46 -15.20 -3.86
C PRO A 170 12.36 -14.14 -3.19
N ALA A 171 13.08 -13.33 -3.98
CA ALA A 171 13.88 -12.22 -3.47
C ALA A 171 13.03 -11.04 -2.98
N VAL A 172 11.81 -10.91 -3.51
CA VAL A 172 10.87 -9.89 -3.08
C VAL A 172 10.31 -10.21 -1.70
N SER A 173 10.23 -9.21 -0.85
CA SER A 173 9.51 -9.31 0.42
C SER A 173 8.07 -8.85 0.24
N THR A 174 7.10 -9.74 0.49
CA THR A 174 5.68 -9.39 0.41
C THR A 174 5.19 -8.73 1.68
N LYS A 175 4.28 -7.78 1.53
CA LYS A 175 3.71 -6.97 2.62
C LYS A 175 2.21 -6.83 2.48
N SER A 176 1.51 -6.75 3.61
CA SER A 176 0.09 -6.42 3.62
C SER A 176 -0.22 -5.41 4.72
N GLY A 177 -1.44 -4.90 4.71
CA GLY A 177 -1.93 -3.97 5.72
C GLY A 177 -3.39 -4.22 6.03
N ILE A 178 -3.74 -4.05 7.32
CA ILE A 178 -5.11 -4.07 7.82
C ILE A 178 -5.40 -2.84 8.66
N MET A 179 -6.67 -2.50 8.73
CA MET A 179 -7.19 -1.47 9.61
C MET A 179 -8.14 -2.10 10.62
N LEU A 180 -8.02 -1.70 11.89
CA LEU A 180 -9.00 -1.99 12.93
C LEU A 180 -9.99 -0.85 13.01
N GLY A 181 -11.24 -1.15 13.35
CA GLY A 181 -12.27 -0.14 13.56
C GLY A 181 -13.54 -0.33 12.75
N PHE A 182 -13.65 -1.40 11.93
CA PHE A 182 -14.89 -1.78 11.26
C PHE A 182 -15.71 -2.81 12.08
N GLY A 183 -15.20 -3.23 13.26
CA GLY A 183 -15.83 -4.23 14.15
C GLY A 183 -15.23 -5.63 14.00
N GLU A 184 -13.94 -5.72 13.72
CA GLU A 184 -13.18 -6.95 13.70
C GLU A 184 -13.04 -7.54 15.10
N ARG A 185 -13.19 -8.85 15.22
CA ARG A 185 -12.85 -9.58 16.45
C ARG A 185 -11.39 -10.07 16.38
N ASP A 186 -10.78 -10.26 17.55
CA ASP A 186 -9.38 -10.69 17.62
C ASP A 186 -9.16 -12.09 17.02
N ASP A 187 -10.13 -13.00 17.18
CA ASP A 187 -10.09 -14.33 16.55
C ASP A 187 -10.09 -14.23 15.02
N GLU A 188 -10.85 -13.30 14.45
CA GLU A 188 -10.89 -13.06 13.00
C GLU A 188 -9.57 -12.45 12.49
N VAL A 189 -8.98 -11.52 13.25
CA VAL A 189 -7.69 -10.91 12.91
C VAL A 189 -6.57 -11.95 12.99
N MET A 190 -6.59 -12.83 13.98
CA MET A 190 -5.62 -13.93 14.10
C MET A 190 -5.74 -14.92 12.93
N ALA A 191 -6.96 -15.27 12.51
CA ALA A 191 -7.18 -16.12 11.33
C ALA A 191 -6.65 -15.45 10.06
N LEU A 192 -6.94 -14.15 9.86
CA LEU A 192 -6.40 -13.37 8.73
C LEU A 192 -4.86 -13.33 8.74
N MET A 193 -4.23 -13.19 9.92
CA MET A 193 -2.77 -13.25 10.02
C MET A 193 -2.23 -14.61 9.57
N GLN A 194 -2.92 -15.72 9.90
CA GLN A 194 -2.53 -17.05 9.44
C GLN A 194 -2.67 -17.16 7.92
N ASP A 195 -3.80 -16.70 7.35
CA ASP A 195 -4.01 -16.69 5.89
C ASP A 195 -2.91 -15.90 5.15
N LEU A 196 -2.45 -14.77 5.73
CA LEU A 196 -1.34 -14.00 5.18
C LEU A 196 0.00 -14.75 5.24
N LEU A 197 0.28 -15.45 6.34
CA LEU A 197 1.49 -16.28 6.45
C LEU A 197 1.47 -17.46 5.47
N ASP A 198 0.31 -18.10 5.28
CA ASP A 198 0.11 -19.17 4.30
C ASP A 198 0.27 -18.65 2.85
N ALA A 199 0.03 -17.35 2.65
CA ALA A 199 0.32 -16.65 1.40
C ALA A 199 1.77 -16.14 1.29
N ASN A 200 2.68 -16.55 2.19
CA ASN A 200 4.07 -16.11 2.28
C ASN A 200 4.25 -14.59 2.52
N CYS A 201 3.29 -13.93 3.15
CA CYS A 201 3.39 -12.52 3.49
C CYS A 201 4.37 -12.34 4.67
N LYS A 202 5.46 -11.57 4.45
CA LYS A 202 6.54 -11.39 5.45
C LYS A 202 6.28 -10.23 6.40
N TYR A 203 5.61 -9.17 5.92
CA TYR A 203 5.43 -7.92 6.64
C TYR A 203 3.95 -7.55 6.77
N LEU A 204 3.58 -7.02 7.94
CA LEU A 204 2.22 -6.58 8.18
C LEU A 204 2.19 -5.19 8.83
N SER A 205 1.28 -4.33 8.37
CA SER A 205 0.92 -3.08 9.04
C SER A 205 -0.49 -3.19 9.64
N ILE A 206 -0.66 -2.75 10.89
CA ILE A 206 -1.95 -2.72 11.58
C ILE A 206 -2.19 -1.30 12.10
N GLY A 207 -3.20 -0.63 11.56
CA GLY A 207 -3.54 0.74 11.94
C GLY A 207 -5.00 0.91 12.33
N GLN A 208 -5.35 2.04 12.94
CA GLN A 208 -6.73 2.39 13.21
C GLN A 208 -7.38 2.99 11.96
N TYR A 209 -8.54 2.50 11.57
CA TYR A 209 -9.38 3.16 10.60
C TYR A 209 -9.90 4.49 11.16
N LEU A 210 -9.71 5.55 10.41
CA LEU A 210 -10.24 6.88 10.71
C LEU A 210 -11.08 7.32 9.50
N ALA A 211 -12.37 7.49 9.70
CA ALA A 211 -13.26 7.91 8.61
C ALA A 211 -12.90 9.32 8.13
N PRO A 212 -12.62 9.52 6.83
CA PRO A 212 -12.27 10.84 6.30
C PRO A 212 -13.40 11.87 6.50
N SER A 213 -14.65 11.44 6.45
CA SER A 213 -15.83 12.23 6.81
C SER A 213 -17.03 11.30 7.07
N SER A 214 -18.17 11.87 7.48
CA SER A 214 -19.42 11.12 7.70
C SER A 214 -20.03 10.46 6.45
N LYS A 215 -19.45 10.68 5.27
CA LYS A 215 -19.86 10.04 4.00
C LYS A 215 -19.22 8.67 3.76
N TYR A 216 -18.20 8.33 4.53
CA TYR A 216 -17.45 7.08 4.43
C TYR A 216 -17.96 6.06 5.44
N GLU A 217 -17.39 4.86 5.42
CA GLU A 217 -17.73 3.81 6.38
C GLU A 217 -17.58 4.34 7.81
N PRO A 218 -18.57 4.16 8.69
CA PRO A 218 -18.46 4.63 10.07
C PRO A 218 -17.40 3.86 10.85
N VAL A 219 -16.71 4.55 11.75
CA VAL A 219 -15.86 3.88 12.74
C VAL A 219 -16.77 3.20 13.76
N VAL A 220 -16.68 1.88 13.86
CA VAL A 220 -17.44 1.07 14.83
C VAL A 220 -16.76 1.09 16.20
N GLU A 221 -15.41 1.09 16.21
CA GLU A 221 -14.62 1.06 17.42
C GLU A 221 -13.30 1.80 17.24
N TYR A 222 -12.87 2.53 18.25
CA TYR A 222 -11.51 3.01 18.39
C TYR A 222 -10.74 2.03 19.30
N ALA A 223 -9.91 1.19 18.69
CA ALA A 223 -9.17 0.17 19.41
C ALA A 223 -8.14 0.80 20.36
N GLU A 224 -8.06 0.29 21.58
CA GLU A 224 -7.07 0.73 22.57
C GLU A 224 -5.63 0.42 22.10
N PRO A 225 -4.63 1.26 22.45
CA PRO A 225 -3.22 1.01 22.08
C PRO A 225 -2.72 -0.38 22.48
N LYS A 226 -3.18 -0.93 23.58
CA LYS A 226 -2.83 -2.29 24.05
C LYS A 226 -3.26 -3.39 23.08
N ARG A 227 -4.37 -3.19 22.35
CA ARG A 227 -4.84 -4.15 21.33
C ARG A 227 -3.87 -4.23 20.16
N PHE A 228 -3.33 -3.08 19.72
CA PHE A 228 -2.30 -3.04 18.68
C PHE A 228 -1.01 -3.75 19.13
N GLU A 229 -0.58 -3.53 20.37
CA GLU A 229 0.60 -4.20 20.94
C GLU A 229 0.37 -5.71 21.05
N TYR A 230 -0.79 -6.14 21.54
CA TYR A 230 -1.18 -7.55 21.61
C TYR A 230 -1.11 -8.23 20.23
N LEU A 231 -1.77 -7.65 19.22
CA LEU A 231 -1.80 -8.20 17.87
C LEU A 231 -0.39 -8.25 17.23
N ARG A 232 0.43 -7.20 17.46
CA ARG A 232 1.83 -7.23 17.04
C ARG A 232 2.58 -8.41 17.66
N ASN A 233 2.52 -8.58 18.96
CA ASN A 233 3.26 -9.63 19.65
C ASN A 233 2.81 -11.02 19.18
N ARG A 234 1.50 -11.24 19.07
CA ARG A 234 0.93 -12.48 18.54
C ARG A 234 1.39 -12.78 17.10
N GLY A 235 1.33 -11.79 16.23
CA GLY A 235 1.77 -11.98 14.85
C GLY A 235 3.28 -12.25 14.73
N MET A 236 4.11 -11.61 15.55
CA MET A 236 5.54 -11.92 15.61
C MET A 236 5.80 -13.37 16.09
N GLU A 237 5.05 -13.84 17.10
CA GLU A 237 5.09 -15.23 17.57
C GLU A 237 4.62 -16.22 16.48
N MET A 238 3.66 -15.83 15.63
CA MET A 238 3.20 -16.66 14.50
C MET A 238 4.21 -16.78 13.37
N GLY A 239 5.17 -15.85 13.24
CA GLY A 239 6.25 -15.96 12.27
C GLY A 239 6.36 -14.82 11.24
N PHE A 240 5.65 -13.72 11.38
CA PHE A 240 5.93 -12.53 10.58
C PHE A 240 7.35 -12.03 10.84
N LYS A 241 8.02 -11.59 9.77
CA LYS A 241 9.37 -11.03 9.92
C LYS A 241 9.36 -9.69 10.67
N TYR A 242 8.36 -8.84 10.38
CA TYR A 242 8.15 -7.59 11.09
C TYR A 242 6.67 -7.16 11.01
N ILE A 243 6.16 -6.63 12.12
CA ILE A 243 4.83 -6.04 12.21
C ILE A 243 4.94 -4.63 12.78
N LYS A 244 4.46 -3.65 12.02
CA LYS A 244 4.22 -2.30 12.54
C LYS A 244 2.76 -2.17 12.94
N SER A 245 2.49 -1.90 14.22
CA SER A 245 1.14 -1.87 14.76
C SER A 245 0.99 -0.75 15.77
N SER A 246 0.16 0.23 15.45
CA SER A 246 -0.24 1.33 16.34
C SER A 246 -1.45 2.06 15.77
N PRO A 247 -2.16 2.89 16.54
CA PRO A 247 -3.31 3.65 16.05
C PRO A 247 -3.00 4.51 14.82
N TYR A 248 -1.81 5.07 14.74
CA TYR A 248 -1.37 5.94 13.63
C TYR A 248 -0.64 5.20 12.50
N THR A 249 -0.41 3.89 12.63
CA THR A 249 0.20 3.10 11.55
C THR A 249 -0.63 3.19 10.28
N ARG A 250 0.05 3.38 9.15
CA ARG A 250 -0.45 3.29 7.77
C ARG A 250 0.50 2.39 6.99
N SER A 251 0.06 1.83 5.87
CA SER A 251 0.86 0.86 5.10
C SER A 251 2.26 1.37 4.78
N SER A 252 2.42 2.66 4.53
CA SER A 252 3.70 3.29 4.18
C SER A 252 4.30 4.14 5.31
N TYR A 253 3.69 4.16 6.50
CA TYR A 253 4.19 4.97 7.60
C TYR A 253 5.51 4.41 8.14
N MET A 254 6.59 5.22 8.08
CA MET A 254 7.95 4.83 8.45
C MET A 254 8.37 3.49 7.79
N ALA A 255 8.13 3.38 6.48
CA ALA A 255 8.30 2.12 5.75
C ALA A 255 9.75 1.59 5.74
N HIS A 256 10.76 2.44 5.94
CA HIS A 256 12.15 2.03 6.04
C HIS A 256 12.43 1.03 7.19
N GLU A 257 11.66 1.11 8.28
CA GLU A 257 11.83 0.21 9.44
C GLU A 257 11.62 -1.27 9.10
N TYR A 258 10.87 -1.61 8.03
CA TYR A 258 10.69 -3.00 7.61
C TYR A 258 11.97 -3.67 7.09
N LEU A 259 12.99 -2.88 6.76
CA LEU A 259 14.28 -3.39 6.29
C LEU A 259 15.32 -3.53 7.42
N GLU A 260 15.06 -2.91 8.56
CA GLU A 260 15.95 -2.90 9.73
C GLU A 260 15.62 -4.03 10.71
N GLY A 261 14.44 -4.67 10.54
CA GLY A 261 13.89 -5.72 11.40
C GLY A 261 14.16 -7.17 10.95
#